data_3952b5f7c2969104ca98d1884cbf95fa
#
_entry.id   3952b5f7c2969104ca98d1884cbf95fa
#
_cell.length_a   1.000
_cell.length_b   1.000
_cell.length_c   1.000
_cell.angle_alpha   90.00
_cell.angle_beta   90.00
_cell.angle_gamma   90.00
#
_symmetry.space_group_name_H-M   'P 1'
#
loop_
_entity.id
_entity.type
_entity.pdbx_description
1 polymer ?
#
loop_
_entity_poly.entity_id
_entity_poly.type
_entity_poly.pdbx_seq_one_letter_code
_entity_poly.pdbx_strand_id
1 'polypeptide(L)'
;AGRLMNIPPSLLPHYPGLDPHRRAIADGAREHGATVHFVTQDLDAGPVIIQGRVKVCENDSEHSLSTRVHEIEHRIYPQAVHWFASGRLRLEDDVAILDGEPLA
;
A
#
# COMPACT_ATOMS: atom_id res chain seq x y z
N ALA A 1 -6.80 2.33 -18.79
CA ALA A 1 -7.85 3.12 -18.28
C ALA A 1 -8.46 2.47 -17.05
N GLY A 2 -8.93 3.22 -16.14
CA GLY A 2 -9.91 2.84 -15.18
C GLY A 2 -9.50 2.03 -13.97
N ARG A 3 -8.22 1.86 -13.68
CA ARG A 3 -7.88 1.31 -12.37
C ARG A 3 -8.01 2.44 -11.35
N LEU A 4 -8.91 2.26 -10.39
CA LEU A 4 -9.22 3.28 -9.40
C LEU A 4 -8.23 3.26 -8.23
N MET A 5 -7.82 2.07 -7.82
CA MET A 5 -6.87 1.87 -6.72
C MET A 5 -5.76 0.93 -7.15
N ASN A 6 -4.61 1.04 -6.50
CA ASN A 6 -3.48 0.16 -6.72
C ASN A 6 -2.90 -0.25 -5.37
N ILE A 7 -2.21 -1.39 -5.35
CA ILE A 7 -1.63 -1.93 -4.13
C ILE A 7 -0.17 -2.35 -4.35
N PRO A 8 0.77 -1.38 -4.36
CA PRO A 8 2.18 -1.73 -4.43
C PRO A 8 2.66 -2.45 -3.17
N PRO A 9 3.55 -3.46 -3.31
CA PRO A 9 4.02 -4.25 -2.19
C PRO A 9 5.17 -3.58 -1.45
N SER A 10 4.97 -2.33 -1.04
CA SER A 10 5.93 -1.57 -0.26
C SER A 10 5.20 -0.51 0.55
N LEU A 11 5.87 -0.01 1.59
CA LEU A 11 5.38 1.12 2.37
C LEU A 11 5.78 2.41 1.65
N LEU A 12 4.92 2.89 0.75
CA LEU A 12 5.21 4.12 0.03
C LEU A 12 5.40 5.28 1.01
N PRO A 13 6.32 6.20 0.75
CA PRO A 13 7.10 6.37 -0.49
C PRO A 13 8.36 5.50 -0.61
N HIS A 14 8.54 4.53 0.28
CA HIS A 14 9.72 3.67 0.25
C HIS A 14 9.60 2.60 -0.82
N TYR A 15 10.70 2.32 -1.49
CA TYR A 15 10.86 1.22 -2.45
C TYR A 15 9.80 1.14 -3.54
N PRO A 16 9.52 2.24 -4.25
CA PRO A 16 8.62 2.16 -5.39
C PRO A 16 9.28 1.39 -6.53
N GLY A 17 8.47 0.77 -7.37
CA GLY A 17 8.97 0.07 -8.55
C GLY A 17 9.31 -1.38 -8.29
N LEU A 18 10.41 -1.85 -8.91
CA LEU A 18 10.75 -3.27 -8.92
C LEU A 18 11.52 -3.71 -7.68
N ASP A 19 11.36 -4.98 -7.34
CA ASP A 19 12.12 -5.68 -6.29
C ASP A 19 12.06 -5.00 -4.92
N PRO A 20 10.88 -4.58 -4.44
CA PRO A 20 10.80 -3.84 -3.16
C PRO A 20 11.27 -4.69 -1.97
N HIS A 21 10.99 -5.99 -1.98
CA HIS A 21 11.37 -6.88 -0.86
C HIS A 21 12.88 -7.02 -0.76
N ARG A 22 13.53 -7.25 -1.90
CA ARG A 22 14.99 -7.37 -1.95
C ARG A 22 15.66 -6.08 -1.52
N ARG A 23 15.12 -4.95 -1.97
CA ARG A 23 15.68 -3.64 -1.64
C ARG A 23 15.51 -3.31 -0.16
N ALA A 24 14.38 -3.65 0.41
CA ALA A 24 14.15 -3.46 1.85
C ALA A 24 15.14 -4.28 2.69
N ILE A 25 15.38 -5.54 2.30
CA ILE A 25 16.35 -6.39 2.99
C ILE A 25 17.77 -5.83 2.85
N ALA A 26 18.16 -5.43 1.63
CA ALA A 26 19.49 -4.90 1.37
C ALA A 26 19.76 -3.64 2.17
N ASP A 27 18.75 -2.81 2.40
CA ASP A 27 18.88 -1.57 3.16
C ASP A 27 18.81 -1.77 4.67
N GLY A 28 18.55 -3.00 5.13
CA GLY A 28 18.38 -3.25 6.55
C GLY A 28 17.13 -2.60 7.13
N ALA A 29 16.07 -2.46 6.33
CA ALA A 29 14.83 -1.88 6.79
C ALA A 29 14.24 -2.71 7.94
N ARG A 30 13.68 -2.05 8.95
CA ARG A 30 13.08 -2.73 10.09
C ARG A 30 11.62 -3.09 9.83
N GLU A 31 10.97 -2.31 8.98
CA GLU A 31 9.58 -2.54 8.59
C GLU A 31 9.46 -2.51 7.08
N HIS A 32 8.48 -3.25 6.60
CA HIS A 32 8.12 -3.29 5.19
C HIS A 32 6.61 -3.56 5.13
N GLY A 33 6.03 -3.61 3.96
CA GLY A 33 4.60 -3.88 3.88
C GLY A 33 4.01 -3.56 2.53
N ALA A 34 2.77 -3.14 2.54
CA ALA A 34 2.03 -2.80 1.34
C ALA A 34 1.20 -1.54 1.56
N THR A 35 0.89 -0.87 0.48
CA THR A 35 0.10 0.36 0.48
C THR A 35 -1.05 0.20 -0.50
N VAL A 36 -2.25 0.63 -0.11
CA VAL A 36 -3.35 0.83 -1.06
C VAL A 36 -3.49 2.33 -1.26
N HIS A 37 -3.50 2.77 -2.50
CA HIS A 37 -3.67 4.19 -2.83
C HIS A 37 -4.61 4.35 -4.02
N PHE A 38 -5.20 5.54 -4.11
CA PHE A 38 -5.94 5.90 -5.31
C PHE A 38 -4.99 6.12 -6.48
N VAL A 39 -5.45 5.82 -7.67
CA VAL A 39 -4.72 6.10 -8.90
C VAL A 39 -5.20 7.43 -9.44
N THR A 40 -4.28 8.36 -9.63
CA THR A 40 -4.55 9.68 -10.21
C THR A 40 -3.87 9.79 -11.55
N GLN A 41 -4.03 10.92 -12.22
CA GLN A 41 -3.39 11.15 -13.52
C GLN A 41 -1.90 11.43 -13.41
N ASP A 42 -1.43 11.76 -12.21
CA ASP A 42 -0.01 11.99 -11.99
C ASP A 42 0.75 10.68 -12.08
N LEU A 43 2.02 10.76 -12.48
CA LEU A 43 2.89 9.59 -12.55
C LEU A 43 3.16 8.99 -11.18
N ASP A 44 3.13 9.82 -10.16
CA ASP A 44 3.31 9.36 -8.79
C ASP A 44 2.01 8.77 -8.27
N ALA A 45 2.12 8.00 -7.21
CA ALA A 45 0.98 7.41 -6.56
C ALA A 45 0.02 8.49 -6.08
N GLY A 46 -1.27 8.26 -6.22
CA GLY A 46 -2.28 9.10 -5.62
C GLY A 46 -2.31 8.96 -4.10
N PRO A 47 -3.29 9.58 -3.43
CA PRO A 47 -3.31 9.58 -1.97
C PRO A 47 -3.46 8.19 -1.39
N VAL A 48 -2.76 7.95 -0.29
CA VAL A 48 -2.76 6.67 0.43
C VAL A 48 -4.08 6.47 1.15
N ILE A 49 -4.59 5.24 1.08
CA ILE A 49 -5.82 4.84 1.77
C ILE A 49 -5.48 4.03 3.00
N ILE A 50 -4.73 2.93 2.84
CA ILE A 50 -4.32 2.04 3.93
C ILE A 50 -2.89 1.61 3.68
N GLN A 51 -2.13 1.47 4.77
CA GLN A 51 -0.85 0.77 4.74
C GLN A 51 -0.88 -0.37 5.75
N GLY A 52 -0.37 -1.52 5.36
CA GLY A 52 -0.17 -2.65 6.25
C GLY A 52 1.31 -2.88 6.44
N ARG A 53 1.74 -3.11 7.68
CA ARG A 53 3.15 -3.24 8.03
C ARG A 53 3.49 -4.63 8.52
N VAL A 54 4.69 -5.09 8.17
CA VAL A 54 5.28 -6.31 8.72
C VAL A 54 6.68 -5.97 9.21
N LYS A 55 7.10 -6.67 10.25
CA LYS A 55 8.47 -6.54 10.74
C LYS A 55 9.40 -7.34 9.84
N VAL A 56 10.54 -6.76 9.49
CA VAL A 56 11.59 -7.47 8.76
C VAL A 56 12.50 -8.13 9.79
N CYS A 57 12.66 -9.45 9.68
CA CYS A 57 13.50 -10.22 10.60
C CYS A 57 14.90 -10.38 10.03
N GLU A 58 15.90 -10.55 10.91
CA GLU A 58 17.29 -10.64 10.49
C GLU A 58 17.56 -11.71 9.45
N ASN A 59 16.87 -12.85 9.58
CA ASN A 59 17.07 -13.97 8.69
C ASN A 59 16.01 -14.08 7.58
N ASP A 60 15.30 -12.99 7.33
CA ASP A 60 14.33 -12.99 6.23
C ASP A 60 15.01 -13.14 4.89
N SER A 61 14.46 -14.02 4.06
CA SER A 61 14.75 -14.05 2.64
C SER A 61 13.76 -13.16 1.90
N GLU A 62 14.06 -12.86 0.65
CA GLU A 62 13.11 -12.18 -0.21
C GLU A 62 11.77 -12.93 -0.24
N HIS A 63 11.82 -14.27 -0.31
CA HIS A 63 10.61 -15.09 -0.35
C HIS A 63 9.80 -15.01 0.94
N SER A 64 10.45 -15.17 2.11
CA SER A 64 9.71 -15.14 3.38
C SER A 64 9.09 -13.78 3.63
N LEU A 65 9.79 -12.70 3.28
CA LEU A 65 9.27 -11.36 3.43
C LEU A 65 8.09 -11.12 2.47
N SER A 66 8.24 -11.51 1.19
CA SER A 66 7.17 -11.33 0.22
C SER A 66 5.91 -12.09 0.59
N THR A 67 6.05 -13.29 1.18
CA THR A 67 4.90 -14.06 1.64
C THR A 67 4.10 -13.32 2.70
N ARG A 68 4.79 -12.71 3.67
CA ARG A 68 4.10 -11.95 4.72
C ARG A 68 3.49 -10.66 4.20
N VAL A 69 4.16 -9.99 3.27
CA VAL A 69 3.60 -8.80 2.63
C VAL A 69 2.35 -9.17 1.82
N HIS A 70 2.38 -10.29 1.12
CA HIS A 70 1.25 -10.76 0.34
C HIS A 70 0.02 -11.02 1.22
N GLU A 71 0.22 -11.60 2.42
CA GLU A 71 -0.87 -11.78 3.38
C GLU A 71 -1.47 -10.44 3.82
N ILE A 72 -0.64 -9.42 4.01
CA ILE A 72 -1.11 -8.08 4.34
C ILE A 72 -1.92 -7.49 3.19
N GLU A 73 -1.47 -7.66 1.95
CA GLU A 73 -2.22 -7.19 0.78
C GLU A 73 -3.63 -7.78 0.77
N HIS A 74 -3.75 -9.07 1.07
CA HIS A 74 -5.04 -9.76 1.11
C HIS A 74 -5.97 -9.28 2.22
N ARG A 75 -5.46 -8.55 3.20
CA ARG A 75 -6.27 -7.94 4.26
C ARG A 75 -6.66 -6.51 3.93
N ILE A 76 -5.70 -5.70 3.47
CA ILE A 76 -5.93 -4.26 3.31
C ILE A 76 -6.67 -3.93 2.02
N TYR A 77 -6.44 -4.67 0.95
CA TYR A 77 -7.09 -4.35 -0.32
C TYR A 77 -8.60 -4.58 -0.26
N PRO A 78 -9.09 -5.73 0.22
CA PRO A 78 -10.55 -5.90 0.36
C PRO A 78 -11.18 -4.87 1.28
N GLN A 79 -10.48 -4.42 2.31
CA GLN A 79 -10.99 -3.39 3.21
C GLN A 79 -11.18 -2.07 2.46
N ALA A 80 -10.20 -1.67 1.66
CA ALA A 80 -10.31 -0.44 0.87
C ALA A 80 -11.44 -0.54 -0.15
N VAL A 81 -11.57 -1.69 -0.82
CA VAL A 81 -12.64 -1.93 -1.80
C VAL A 81 -13.99 -1.85 -1.12
N HIS A 82 -14.12 -2.45 0.08
CA HIS A 82 -15.37 -2.40 0.83
C HIS A 82 -15.76 -0.96 1.20
N TRP A 83 -14.82 -0.19 1.70
CA TRP A 83 -15.06 1.21 2.03
C TRP A 83 -15.51 2.02 0.81
N PHE A 84 -14.86 1.78 -0.32
CA PHE A 84 -15.20 2.49 -1.55
C PHE A 84 -16.59 2.08 -2.06
N ALA A 85 -16.88 0.79 -2.10
CA ALA A 85 -18.15 0.26 -2.59
C ALA A 85 -19.32 0.69 -1.70
N SER A 86 -19.09 0.87 -0.41
CA SER A 86 -20.14 1.31 0.53
C SER A 86 -20.30 2.82 0.60
N GLY A 87 -19.54 3.59 -0.21
CA GLY A 87 -19.64 5.04 -0.25
C GLY A 87 -18.93 5.76 0.88
N ARG A 88 -18.19 5.03 1.73
CA ARG A 88 -17.48 5.62 2.86
C ARG A 88 -16.16 6.26 2.45
N LEU A 89 -15.53 5.73 1.39
CA LEU A 89 -14.24 6.20 0.90
C LEU A 89 -14.44 6.93 -0.42
N ARG A 90 -13.91 8.15 -0.51
CA ARG A 90 -14.01 8.98 -1.71
C ARG A 90 -12.68 9.64 -2.02
N LEU A 91 -12.49 9.98 -3.27
CA LEU A 91 -11.38 10.81 -3.73
C LEU A 91 -11.92 12.18 -4.10
N GLU A 92 -11.48 13.23 -3.40
CA GLU A 92 -11.91 14.61 -3.67
C GLU A 92 -10.68 15.51 -3.71
N ASP A 93 -10.48 16.20 -4.84
CA ASP A 93 -9.35 17.13 -5.03
C ASP A 93 -8.00 16.47 -4.66
N ASP A 94 -7.81 15.23 -5.11
CA ASP A 94 -6.61 14.43 -4.85
C ASP A 94 -6.38 14.12 -3.37
N VAL A 95 -7.44 14.15 -2.58
CA VAL A 95 -7.41 13.78 -1.16
C VAL A 95 -8.32 12.58 -0.93
N ALA A 96 -7.83 11.58 -0.20
CA ALA A 96 -8.64 10.44 0.20
C ALA A 96 -9.46 10.82 1.43
N ILE A 97 -10.77 10.63 1.34
CA ILE A 97 -11.72 10.98 2.40
C ILE A 97 -12.41 9.71 2.86
N LEU A 98 -12.33 9.40 4.14
CA LEU A 98 -13.03 8.26 4.74
C LEU A 98 -14.02 8.76 5.78
N ASP A 99 -15.30 8.40 5.60
CA ASP A 99 -16.39 8.81 6.50
C ASP A 99 -16.44 10.33 6.69
N GLY A 100 -16.14 11.07 5.62
CA GLY A 100 -16.17 12.53 5.64
C GLY A 100 -14.91 13.19 6.17
N GLU A 101 -13.89 12.42 6.56
CA GLU A 101 -12.66 12.95 7.12
C GLU A 101 -11.46 12.63 6.21
N PRO A 102 -10.57 13.60 5.97
CA PRO A 102 -9.37 13.32 5.19
C PRO A 102 -8.49 12.28 5.87
N LEU A 103 -7.97 11.36 5.08
CA LEU A 103 -6.89 10.47 5.53
C LEU A 103 -5.59 11.25 5.38
N ALA A 104 -4.98 11.58 6.46
CA ALA A 104 -3.85 12.50 6.54
C ALA A 104 -2.68 12.13 5.64
#